data_e998d3b0b4b9e56162d948e39fcaa975
#
_entry.id   e998d3b0b4b9e56162d948e39fcaa975
#
_cell.length_a   1.000
_cell.length_b   1.000
_cell.length_c   1.000
_cell.angle_alpha   90.00
_cell.angle_beta   90.00
_cell.angle_gamma   90.00
#
_symmetry.space_group_name_H-M   'P 1'
#
loop_
_entity.id
_entity.type
_entity.pdbx_description
1 polymer ?
#
loop_
_entity_poly.entity_id
_entity_poly.type
_entity_poly.pdbx_seq_one_letter_code
_entity_poly.pdbx_strand_id
1 'polypeptide(L)'
;MKFKAASLKRSLESSALLRLVTAGIFLVLVTLSLRELNSAPENAPDFEAGSAGEEVIVEILSGESGSEIGRKLESLSVVKSSAAFFRVAVADTRSQRIAPGEHRIETQIPAKTALEQLLDPTRIPNLIVVRDGQRLSETSESIIKFGILRAELEKSIRTFSPPKMFKTKNIEGFLYPAQYSFNKSVDSDEIVSAMLKRFSSATKDLDWKNERDLTPFEVMVIASLIQTEGTPDVFGRVSRVIYNRIEKRMPLQFDSTVHYALGRRGEIRVSLNDIKVKSRYNTFIYPGLPPGPIGSPTKAAIDAALNPEAGNWLYFVTVKPFDTRFTNSYDQFLGWKSEYKRNFKAGLFE
;
A
#
# COMPACT_ATOMS: atom_id res chain seq x y z
N MET A 1 -40.06 -51.42 -34.11
CA MET A 1 -39.72 -49.97 -33.99
C MET A 1 -38.65 -49.58 -32.95
N LYS A 2 -38.18 -50.50 -32.10
CA LYS A 2 -37.16 -50.20 -31.04
C LYS A 2 -35.69 -50.20 -31.54
N PHE A 3 -35.38 -50.84 -32.66
CA PHE A 3 -34.00 -50.94 -33.19
C PHE A 3 -33.48 -49.68 -33.92
N LYS A 4 -34.36 -48.82 -34.50
CA LYS A 4 -33.96 -47.57 -35.19
C LYS A 4 -33.64 -46.44 -34.24
N ALA A 5 -34.22 -46.40 -33.05
CA ALA A 5 -33.99 -45.31 -32.09
C ALA A 5 -32.62 -45.45 -31.38
N ALA A 6 -32.14 -46.68 -31.15
CA ALA A 6 -30.83 -46.92 -30.53
C ALA A 6 -29.64 -46.55 -31.43
N SER A 7 -29.77 -46.75 -32.76
CA SER A 7 -28.71 -46.41 -33.71
C SER A 7 -28.59 -44.88 -33.94
N LEU A 8 -29.73 -44.16 -33.90
CA LEU A 8 -29.72 -42.70 -34.04
C LEU A 8 -29.11 -42.02 -32.79
N LYS A 9 -29.39 -42.57 -31.59
CA LYS A 9 -28.83 -42.01 -30.33
C LYS A 9 -27.31 -42.24 -30.28
N ARG A 10 -26.79 -43.38 -30.69
CA ARG A 10 -25.36 -43.66 -30.79
C ARG A 10 -24.65 -42.77 -31.82
N SER A 11 -25.29 -42.46 -32.96
CA SER A 11 -24.73 -41.55 -33.98
C SER A 11 -24.68 -40.10 -33.51
N LEU A 12 -25.67 -39.63 -32.74
CA LEU A 12 -25.68 -38.30 -32.16
C LEU A 12 -24.65 -38.13 -31.04
N GLU A 13 -24.48 -39.13 -30.19
CA GLU A 13 -23.46 -39.12 -29.13
C GLU A 13 -22.03 -39.16 -29.71
N SER A 14 -21.78 -39.93 -30.77
CA SER A 14 -20.48 -39.97 -31.46
C SER A 14 -20.15 -38.63 -32.16
N SER A 15 -21.16 -37.96 -32.73
CA SER A 15 -20.97 -36.65 -33.35
C SER A 15 -20.75 -35.53 -32.34
N ALA A 16 -21.36 -35.62 -31.14
CA ALA A 16 -21.13 -34.63 -30.05
C ALA A 16 -19.73 -34.81 -29.44
N LEU A 17 -19.32 -36.08 -29.25
CA LEU A 17 -17.97 -36.39 -28.76
C LEU A 17 -16.89 -35.91 -29.75
N LEU A 18 -17.08 -36.13 -31.03
CA LEU A 18 -16.18 -35.65 -32.10
C LEU A 18 -16.07 -34.14 -32.10
N ARG A 19 -17.17 -33.41 -31.94
CA ARG A 19 -17.18 -31.93 -31.85
C ARG A 19 -16.46 -31.43 -30.62
N LEU A 20 -16.61 -32.08 -29.47
CA LEU A 20 -15.89 -31.72 -28.23
C LEU A 20 -14.37 -31.94 -28.37
N VAL A 21 -13.97 -33.06 -28.98
CA VAL A 21 -12.56 -33.38 -29.24
C VAL A 21 -11.95 -32.36 -30.22
N THR A 22 -12.64 -32.04 -31.32
CA THR A 22 -12.15 -31.05 -32.29
C THR A 22 -12.10 -29.64 -31.70
N ALA A 23 -13.07 -29.25 -30.89
CA ALA A 23 -13.04 -27.98 -30.16
C ALA A 23 -11.87 -27.92 -29.16
N GLY A 24 -11.62 -29.01 -28.44
CA GLY A 24 -10.48 -29.13 -27.52
C GLY A 24 -9.13 -29.00 -28.23
N ILE A 25 -8.97 -29.73 -29.35
CA ILE A 25 -7.76 -29.65 -30.19
C ILE A 25 -7.58 -28.23 -30.75
N PHE A 26 -8.66 -27.61 -31.24
CA PHE A 26 -8.61 -26.23 -31.75
C PHE A 26 -8.19 -25.24 -30.66
N LEU A 27 -8.75 -25.37 -29.44
CA LEU A 27 -8.39 -24.52 -28.29
C LEU A 27 -6.91 -24.68 -27.93
N VAL A 28 -6.41 -25.92 -27.90
CA VAL A 28 -5.00 -26.22 -27.63
C VAL A 28 -4.10 -25.64 -28.73
N LEU A 29 -4.45 -25.81 -30.00
CA LEU A 29 -3.69 -25.24 -31.12
C LEU A 29 -3.67 -23.71 -31.09
N VAL A 30 -4.82 -23.07 -30.81
CA VAL A 30 -4.88 -21.61 -30.67
C VAL A 30 -4.04 -21.14 -29.48
N THR A 31 -4.12 -21.86 -28.34
CA THR A 31 -3.32 -21.52 -27.16
C THR A 31 -1.82 -21.68 -27.42
N LEU A 32 -1.41 -22.75 -28.11
CA LEU A 32 -0.02 -22.96 -28.50
C LEU A 32 0.47 -21.89 -29.50
N SER A 33 -0.35 -21.56 -30.49
CA SER A 33 -0.02 -20.52 -31.47
C SER A 33 0.06 -19.13 -30.82
N LEU A 34 -0.84 -18.80 -29.90
CA LEU A 34 -0.77 -17.56 -29.10
C LEU A 34 0.46 -17.53 -28.19
N ARG A 35 0.85 -18.67 -27.65
CA ARG A 35 2.06 -18.78 -26.83
C ARG A 35 3.33 -18.58 -27.65
N GLU A 36 3.41 -19.13 -28.87
CA GLU A 36 4.54 -18.91 -29.78
C GLU A 36 4.60 -17.45 -30.28
N LEU A 37 3.46 -16.85 -30.60
CA LEU A 37 3.38 -15.44 -31.00
C LEU A 37 3.77 -14.47 -29.87
N ASN A 38 3.58 -14.84 -28.61
CA ASN A 38 3.98 -14.06 -27.44
C ASN A 38 5.34 -14.47 -26.85
N SER A 39 6.02 -15.47 -27.40
CA SER A 39 7.34 -15.88 -26.94
C SER A 39 8.39 -14.93 -27.51
N ALA A 40 9.11 -14.18 -26.69
CA ALA A 40 10.31 -13.49 -27.14
C ALA A 40 11.34 -14.51 -27.65
N PRO A 41 12.03 -14.26 -28.79
CA PRO A 41 13.02 -15.17 -29.32
C PRO A 41 14.06 -15.55 -28.26
N GLU A 42 14.39 -16.85 -28.15
CA GLU A 42 15.41 -17.33 -27.20
C GLU A 42 16.76 -16.61 -27.36
N ASN A 43 17.06 -16.17 -28.58
CA ASN A 43 18.29 -15.48 -28.97
C ASN A 43 18.08 -13.98 -29.23
N ALA A 44 17.18 -13.30 -28.48
CA ALA A 44 17.02 -11.85 -28.62
C ALA A 44 18.35 -11.13 -28.32
N PRO A 45 18.81 -10.21 -29.21
CA PRO A 45 20.05 -9.48 -29.00
C PRO A 45 20.05 -8.71 -27.68
N ASP A 46 21.13 -8.83 -26.90
CA ASP A 46 21.30 -8.11 -25.64
C ASP A 46 22.69 -7.47 -25.60
N PHE A 47 22.87 -6.44 -24.76
CA PHE A 47 24.18 -5.85 -24.50
C PHE A 47 24.99 -6.75 -23.54
N GLU A 48 26.30 -6.67 -23.65
CA GLU A 48 27.20 -7.34 -22.71
C GLU A 48 27.34 -6.56 -21.40
N ALA A 49 27.63 -7.26 -20.32
CA ALA A 49 27.93 -6.62 -19.06
C ALA A 49 29.17 -5.74 -19.15
N GLY A 50 29.11 -4.51 -18.65
CA GLY A 50 30.22 -3.56 -18.67
C GLY A 50 30.22 -2.62 -19.90
N SER A 51 29.21 -2.65 -20.76
CA SER A 51 29.04 -1.73 -21.89
C SER A 51 28.27 -0.46 -21.55
N ALA A 52 27.96 -0.22 -20.27
CA ALA A 52 27.13 0.90 -19.83
C ALA A 52 27.63 2.25 -20.37
N GLY A 53 26.70 2.99 -20.97
CA GLY A 53 26.89 4.36 -21.45
C GLY A 53 26.34 5.41 -20.48
N GLU A 54 25.99 6.58 -21.02
CA GLU A 54 25.44 7.68 -20.22
C GLU A 54 24.03 7.36 -19.68
N GLU A 55 23.67 8.01 -18.55
CA GLU A 55 22.31 7.90 -18.01
C GLU A 55 21.31 8.71 -18.85
N VAL A 56 20.14 8.14 -19.09
CA VAL A 56 19.00 8.79 -19.71
C VAL A 56 17.79 8.74 -18.78
N ILE A 57 16.86 9.65 -18.96
CA ILE A 57 15.55 9.63 -18.28
C ILE A 57 14.58 8.81 -19.10
N VAL A 58 14.03 7.78 -18.48
CA VAL A 58 12.98 6.93 -19.04
C VAL A 58 11.69 7.18 -18.27
N GLU A 59 10.65 7.72 -18.93
CA GLU A 59 9.34 7.90 -18.31
C GLU A 59 8.49 6.63 -18.50
N ILE A 60 8.04 6.03 -17.39
CA ILE A 60 7.12 4.90 -17.36
C ILE A 60 5.71 5.42 -17.01
N LEU A 61 4.74 5.17 -17.89
CA LEU A 61 3.37 5.59 -17.66
C LEU A 61 2.60 4.56 -16.82
N SER A 62 1.58 5.04 -16.09
CA SER A 62 0.74 4.14 -15.29
C SER A 62 -0.04 3.17 -16.19
N GLY A 63 0.13 1.86 -15.97
CA GLY A 63 -0.52 0.81 -16.74
C GLY A 63 0.23 0.40 -18.01
N GLU A 64 1.42 0.94 -18.27
CA GLU A 64 2.26 0.54 -19.39
C GLU A 64 2.65 -0.93 -19.29
N SER A 65 2.51 -1.68 -20.36
CA SER A 65 2.87 -3.11 -20.40
C SER A 65 4.38 -3.30 -20.52
N GLY A 66 4.88 -4.47 -20.10
CA GLY A 66 6.30 -4.81 -20.25
C GLY A 66 6.81 -4.72 -21.71
N SER A 67 5.94 -4.95 -22.69
CA SER A 67 6.27 -4.78 -24.12
C SER A 67 6.44 -3.32 -24.52
N GLU A 68 5.60 -2.43 -23.98
CA GLU A 68 5.69 -0.98 -24.23
C GLU A 68 6.93 -0.40 -23.58
N ILE A 69 7.19 -0.78 -22.32
CA ILE A 69 8.43 -0.42 -21.62
C ILE A 69 9.65 -0.89 -22.41
N GLY A 70 9.66 -2.15 -22.87
CA GLY A 70 10.76 -2.70 -23.67
C GLY A 70 11.04 -1.91 -24.94
N ARG A 71 10.00 -1.52 -25.70
CA ARG A 71 10.17 -0.68 -26.92
C ARG A 71 10.73 0.70 -26.59
N LYS A 72 10.31 1.30 -25.48
CA LYS A 72 10.81 2.59 -25.03
C LYS A 72 12.30 2.50 -24.64
N LEU A 73 12.68 1.46 -23.88
CA LEU A 73 14.07 1.22 -23.54
C LEU A 73 14.98 0.98 -24.75
N GLU A 74 14.48 0.25 -25.76
CA GLU A 74 15.18 0.05 -27.03
C GLU A 74 15.35 1.35 -27.79
N SER A 75 14.28 2.16 -27.91
CA SER A 75 14.34 3.47 -28.62
C SER A 75 15.32 4.47 -28.00
N LEU A 76 15.54 4.37 -26.69
CA LEU A 76 16.51 5.17 -25.94
C LEU A 76 17.88 4.51 -25.83
N SER A 77 18.12 3.40 -26.54
CA SER A 77 19.37 2.64 -26.50
C SER A 77 19.77 2.14 -25.10
N VAL A 78 18.82 1.99 -24.21
CA VAL A 78 19.04 1.40 -22.87
C VAL A 78 19.29 -0.09 -23.02
N VAL A 79 18.42 -0.79 -23.76
CA VAL A 79 18.58 -2.20 -24.11
C VAL A 79 18.78 -2.37 -25.60
N LYS A 80 19.43 -3.47 -26.00
CA LYS A 80 19.73 -3.75 -27.40
C LYS A 80 18.49 -4.19 -28.20
N SER A 81 17.52 -4.82 -27.52
CA SER A 81 16.22 -5.15 -28.10
C SER A 81 15.12 -5.19 -27.04
N SER A 82 13.92 -4.76 -27.45
CA SER A 82 12.71 -4.85 -26.64
C SER A 82 12.36 -6.29 -26.28
N ALA A 83 12.67 -7.24 -27.17
CA ALA A 83 12.45 -8.67 -26.95
C ALA A 83 13.31 -9.23 -25.81
N ALA A 84 14.58 -8.79 -25.68
CA ALA A 84 15.44 -9.18 -24.55
C ALA A 84 14.85 -8.69 -23.22
N PHE A 85 14.43 -7.43 -23.15
CA PHE A 85 13.79 -6.88 -21.95
C PHE A 85 12.48 -7.59 -21.61
N PHE A 86 11.60 -7.80 -22.60
CA PHE A 86 10.33 -8.46 -22.39
C PHE A 86 10.51 -9.88 -21.81
N ARG A 87 11.47 -10.64 -22.32
CA ARG A 87 11.82 -11.97 -21.79
C ARG A 87 12.20 -11.91 -20.30
N VAL A 88 13.07 -10.97 -19.94
CA VAL A 88 13.50 -10.79 -18.55
C VAL A 88 12.30 -10.36 -17.67
N ALA A 89 11.49 -9.42 -18.15
CA ALA A 89 10.34 -8.90 -17.42
C ALA A 89 9.26 -9.97 -17.16
N VAL A 90 9.05 -10.90 -18.10
CA VAL A 90 8.11 -12.03 -17.93
C VAL A 90 8.67 -13.08 -16.96
N ALA A 91 9.97 -13.33 -17.00
CA ALA A 91 10.63 -14.31 -16.12
C ALA A 91 10.76 -13.84 -14.66
N ASP A 92 10.77 -12.54 -14.41
CA ASP A 92 10.92 -11.95 -13.09
C ASP A 92 9.63 -11.25 -12.63
N THR A 93 8.92 -11.86 -11.67
CA THR A 93 7.66 -11.33 -11.12
C THR A 93 7.81 -9.94 -10.49
N ARG A 94 9.03 -9.53 -10.10
CA ARG A 94 9.30 -8.19 -9.59
C ARG A 94 9.03 -7.09 -10.62
N SER A 95 9.05 -7.41 -11.93
CA SER A 95 8.72 -6.48 -13.02
C SER A 95 7.35 -5.81 -12.84
N GLN A 96 6.40 -6.48 -12.17
CA GLN A 96 5.08 -5.91 -11.84
C GLN A 96 5.15 -4.77 -10.81
N ARG A 97 6.29 -4.56 -10.17
CA ARG A 97 6.53 -3.50 -9.19
C ARG A 97 7.27 -2.30 -9.76
N ILE A 98 7.56 -2.28 -11.07
CA ILE A 98 8.11 -1.09 -11.72
C ILE A 98 7.17 0.06 -11.44
N ALA A 99 7.68 1.10 -10.79
CA ALA A 99 6.87 2.28 -10.47
C ALA A 99 6.67 3.14 -11.73
N PRO A 100 5.47 3.69 -11.95
CA PRO A 100 5.31 4.72 -12.96
C PRO A 100 6.07 5.98 -12.56
N GLY A 101 6.56 6.72 -13.56
CA GLY A 101 7.31 7.96 -13.40
C GLY A 101 8.64 7.96 -14.13
N GLU A 102 9.45 8.97 -13.88
CA GLU A 102 10.79 9.12 -14.48
C GLU A 102 11.80 8.21 -13.76
N HIS A 103 12.62 7.49 -14.53
CA HIS A 103 13.72 6.67 -14.03
C HIS A 103 15.03 7.08 -14.70
N ARG A 104 16.12 7.22 -13.94
CA ARG A 104 17.46 7.40 -14.47
C ARG A 104 18.07 6.04 -14.76
N ILE A 105 18.26 5.72 -16.02
CA ILE A 105 18.74 4.42 -16.49
C ILE A 105 19.96 4.62 -17.37
N GLU A 106 20.99 3.81 -17.16
CA GLU A 106 22.16 3.78 -18.04
C GLU A 106 21.78 3.21 -19.41
N THR A 107 22.35 3.77 -20.46
CA THR A 107 22.24 3.21 -21.82
C THR A 107 23.17 2.03 -22.02
N GLN A 108 22.93 1.21 -23.03
CA GLN A 108 23.77 0.08 -23.47
C GLN A 108 24.03 -0.96 -22.37
N ILE A 109 23.03 -1.26 -21.56
CA ILE A 109 23.11 -2.25 -20.50
C ILE A 109 22.33 -3.54 -20.81
N PRO A 110 22.69 -4.67 -20.21
CA PRO A 110 21.90 -5.90 -20.33
C PRO A 110 20.48 -5.70 -19.87
N ALA A 111 19.51 -6.37 -20.50
CA ALA A 111 18.09 -6.29 -20.16
C ALA A 111 17.81 -6.59 -18.68
N LYS A 112 18.55 -7.52 -18.08
CA LYS A 112 18.45 -7.83 -16.63
C LYS A 112 18.86 -6.62 -15.78
N THR A 113 19.96 -5.96 -16.11
CA THR A 113 20.43 -4.76 -15.41
C THR A 113 19.44 -3.62 -15.57
N ALA A 114 18.85 -3.45 -16.78
CA ALA A 114 17.80 -2.46 -17.00
C ALA A 114 16.59 -2.69 -16.10
N LEU A 115 16.14 -3.95 -15.91
CA LEU A 115 15.06 -4.27 -14.97
C LEU A 115 15.47 -3.96 -13.52
N GLU A 116 16.68 -4.30 -13.11
CA GLU A 116 17.20 -4.00 -11.76
C GLU A 116 17.22 -2.48 -11.52
N GLN A 117 17.66 -1.70 -12.49
CA GLN A 117 17.68 -0.24 -12.40
C GLN A 117 16.26 0.38 -12.38
N LEU A 118 15.30 -0.18 -13.12
CA LEU A 118 13.90 0.24 -13.06
C LEU A 118 13.22 -0.08 -11.71
N LEU A 119 13.74 -1.08 -10.99
CA LEU A 119 13.23 -1.46 -9.67
C LEU A 119 13.93 -0.72 -8.52
N ASP A 120 15.04 -0.01 -8.80
CA ASP A 120 15.79 0.73 -7.80
C ASP A 120 15.14 2.11 -7.53
N PRO A 121 14.55 2.33 -6.35
CA PRO A 121 13.91 3.59 -6.03
C PRO A 121 14.88 4.78 -5.96
N THR A 122 16.17 4.55 -5.80
CA THR A 122 17.19 5.63 -5.78
C THR A 122 17.42 6.22 -7.17
N ARG A 123 17.01 5.50 -8.21
CA ARG A 123 17.09 5.92 -9.61
C ARG A 123 15.85 6.65 -10.10
N ILE A 124 14.84 6.83 -9.25
CA ILE A 124 13.65 7.62 -9.57
C ILE A 124 13.93 9.07 -9.16
N PRO A 125 14.23 9.99 -10.08
CA PRO A 125 14.34 11.40 -9.77
C PRO A 125 12.96 11.92 -9.34
N ASN A 126 12.94 12.88 -8.44
CA ASN A 126 11.69 13.54 -8.04
C ASN A 126 10.66 12.61 -7.39
N LEU A 127 11.13 11.72 -6.52
CA LEU A 127 10.27 10.79 -5.77
C LEU A 127 9.77 11.44 -4.48
N ILE A 128 8.46 11.51 -4.32
CA ILE A 128 7.80 11.80 -3.05
C ILE A 128 7.38 10.47 -2.41
N VAL A 129 7.96 10.15 -1.25
CA VAL A 129 7.61 8.95 -0.49
C VAL A 129 6.71 9.33 0.67
N VAL A 130 5.48 8.81 0.67
CA VAL A 130 4.58 8.84 1.81
C VAL A 130 4.64 7.48 2.50
N ARG A 131 5.15 7.45 3.72
CA ARG A 131 5.29 6.21 4.51
C ARG A 131 4.00 5.88 5.23
N ASP A 132 3.88 4.61 5.62
CA ASP A 132 2.77 4.12 6.45
C ASP A 132 2.69 4.93 7.76
N GLY A 133 1.49 5.41 8.10
CA GLY A 133 1.26 6.23 9.28
C GLY A 133 1.86 7.65 9.22
N GLN A 134 2.37 8.10 8.07
CA GLN A 134 2.93 9.45 7.91
C GLN A 134 1.84 10.51 8.10
N ARG A 135 2.17 11.58 8.84
CA ARG A 135 1.27 12.70 9.10
C ARG A 135 1.23 13.66 7.91
N LEU A 136 0.14 14.41 7.80
CA LEU A 136 0.01 15.47 6.79
C LEU A 136 1.17 16.46 6.83
N SER A 137 1.62 16.86 8.02
CA SER A 137 2.76 17.77 8.18
C SER A 137 4.05 17.19 7.59
N GLU A 138 4.31 15.90 7.80
CA GLU A 138 5.50 15.22 7.31
C GLU A 138 5.42 15.01 5.78
N THR A 139 4.22 14.68 5.27
CA THR A 139 3.97 14.59 3.82
C THR A 139 4.15 15.96 3.17
N SER A 140 3.66 17.02 3.80
CA SER A 140 3.87 18.40 3.33
C SER A 140 5.34 18.76 3.24
N GLU A 141 6.15 18.42 4.24
CA GLU A 141 7.60 18.64 4.19
C GLU A 141 8.27 17.83 3.06
N SER A 142 7.80 16.63 2.77
CA SER A 142 8.30 15.84 1.64
C SER A 142 7.97 16.50 0.29
N ILE A 143 6.76 17.06 0.15
CA ILE A 143 6.32 17.78 -1.05
C ILE A 143 7.09 19.12 -1.19
N ILE A 144 7.33 19.82 -0.09
CA ILE A 144 8.13 21.07 -0.11
C ILE A 144 9.59 20.78 -0.49
N LYS A 145 10.18 19.70 0.02
CA LYS A 145 11.54 19.27 -0.38
C LYS A 145 11.63 18.89 -1.85
N PHE A 146 10.55 18.43 -2.44
CA PHE A 146 10.46 18.17 -3.88
C PHE A 146 10.56 19.47 -4.71
N GLY A 147 10.21 20.63 -4.15
CA GLY A 147 10.32 21.94 -4.80
C GLY A 147 9.03 22.74 -4.85
N ILE A 148 7.93 22.24 -4.31
CA ILE A 148 6.66 22.97 -4.25
C ILE A 148 6.71 24.05 -3.16
N LEU A 149 6.23 25.25 -3.49
CA LEU A 149 6.15 26.33 -2.52
C LEU A 149 5.12 26.02 -1.42
N ARG A 150 5.49 26.28 -0.17
CA ARG A 150 4.60 26.03 1.00
C ARG A 150 3.23 26.67 0.84
N ALA A 151 3.17 27.93 0.39
CA ALA A 151 1.90 28.65 0.24
C ALA A 151 0.97 28.01 -0.82
N GLU A 152 1.53 27.48 -1.91
CA GLU A 152 0.79 26.78 -2.95
C GLU A 152 0.24 25.45 -2.40
N LEU A 153 1.08 24.66 -1.72
CA LEU A 153 0.65 23.41 -1.11
C LEU A 153 -0.45 23.63 -0.07
N GLU A 154 -0.32 24.64 0.80
CA GLU A 154 -1.37 24.95 1.78
C GLU A 154 -2.68 25.37 1.12
N LYS A 155 -2.63 26.09 -0.01
CA LYS A 155 -3.82 26.41 -0.82
C LYS A 155 -4.46 25.13 -1.36
N SER A 156 -3.69 24.24 -1.94
CA SER A 156 -4.19 22.94 -2.46
C SER A 156 -4.81 22.09 -1.35
N ILE A 157 -4.14 21.97 -0.18
CA ILE A 157 -4.67 21.24 0.99
C ILE A 157 -6.03 21.81 1.44
N ARG A 158 -6.24 23.13 1.36
CA ARG A 158 -7.54 23.76 1.70
C ARG A 158 -8.59 23.59 0.61
N THR A 159 -8.18 23.46 -0.64
CA THR A 159 -9.07 23.34 -1.82
C THR A 159 -9.58 21.93 -1.99
N PHE A 160 -8.69 20.94 -1.84
CA PHE A 160 -9.04 19.53 -1.99
C PHE A 160 -9.72 18.97 -0.74
N SER A 161 -10.56 17.97 -0.94
CA SER A 161 -11.27 17.26 0.13
C SER A 161 -11.20 15.77 -0.11
N PRO A 162 -11.25 14.94 0.94
CA PRO A 162 -11.45 13.50 0.82
C PRO A 162 -12.73 13.16 0.04
N PRO A 163 -12.92 11.92 -0.42
CA PRO A 163 -14.16 11.49 -1.07
C PRO A 163 -15.40 11.84 -0.26
N LYS A 164 -16.48 12.25 -0.94
CA LYS A 164 -17.70 12.80 -0.30
C LYS A 164 -18.33 11.92 0.78
N MET A 165 -18.11 10.59 0.69
CA MET A 165 -18.63 9.64 1.69
C MET A 165 -18.11 9.89 3.11
N PHE A 166 -16.91 10.47 3.25
CA PHE A 166 -16.30 10.76 4.56
C PHE A 166 -16.86 12.03 5.23
N LYS A 167 -17.61 12.87 4.51
CA LYS A 167 -18.25 14.09 5.00
C LYS A 167 -17.32 15.00 5.81
N THR A 168 -16.06 15.11 5.39
CA THR A 168 -15.03 15.92 6.04
C THR A 168 -14.25 16.74 5.03
N LYS A 169 -13.68 17.86 5.48
CA LYS A 169 -12.65 18.62 4.77
C LYS A 169 -11.24 18.36 5.31
N ASN A 170 -11.14 17.62 6.42
CA ASN A 170 -9.84 17.26 6.98
C ASN A 170 -9.16 16.22 6.08
N ILE A 171 -8.04 16.59 5.49
CA ILE A 171 -7.28 15.74 4.56
C ILE A 171 -6.26 14.83 5.30
N GLU A 172 -6.05 15.04 6.61
CA GLU A 172 -5.18 14.17 7.42
C GLU A 172 -5.66 12.71 7.33
N GLY A 173 -4.75 11.79 7.05
CA GLY A 173 -5.05 10.37 6.86
C GLY A 173 -5.45 9.97 5.43
N PHE A 174 -5.63 10.92 4.50
CA PHE A 174 -6.10 10.65 3.15
C PHE A 174 -5.03 10.79 2.05
N LEU A 175 -3.87 11.35 2.36
CA LEU A 175 -2.73 11.31 1.45
C LEU A 175 -2.08 9.92 1.56
N TYR A 176 -2.46 9.01 0.64
CA TYR A 176 -2.23 7.57 0.77
C TYR A 176 -0.74 7.20 0.83
N PRO A 177 -0.34 6.26 1.70
CA PRO A 177 1.04 5.77 1.74
C PRO A 177 1.43 5.09 0.43
N ALA A 178 2.38 5.66 -0.28
CA ALA A 178 2.93 5.14 -1.53
C ALA A 178 4.18 5.93 -1.95
N GLN A 179 4.82 5.47 -3.01
CA GLN A 179 5.82 6.22 -3.75
C GLN A 179 5.14 6.92 -4.92
N TYR A 180 5.44 8.21 -5.09
CA TYR A 180 4.89 9.06 -6.13
C TYR A 180 6.03 9.69 -6.91
N SER A 181 6.11 9.40 -8.19
CA SER A 181 7.03 10.05 -9.10
C SER A 181 6.27 11.10 -9.92
N PHE A 182 6.82 12.29 -10.01
CA PHE A 182 6.27 13.39 -10.78
C PHE A 182 7.35 14.00 -11.66
N ASN A 183 6.97 14.60 -12.78
CA ASN A 183 7.90 15.42 -13.52
C ASN A 183 8.15 16.76 -12.78
N LYS A 184 9.23 17.47 -13.16
CA LYS A 184 9.61 18.71 -12.49
C LYS A 184 8.60 19.86 -12.66
N SER A 185 7.72 19.79 -13.64
CA SER A 185 6.70 20.81 -13.92
C SER A 185 5.39 20.58 -13.19
N VAL A 186 5.28 19.52 -12.38
CA VAL A 186 4.06 19.21 -11.61
C VAL A 186 3.74 20.33 -10.63
N ASP A 187 2.47 20.66 -10.49
CA ASP A 187 1.99 21.60 -9.50
C ASP A 187 1.45 20.90 -8.22
N SER A 188 1.18 21.70 -7.21
CA SER A 188 0.69 21.19 -5.91
C SER A 188 -0.69 20.55 -6.01
N ASP A 189 -1.56 21.01 -6.92
CA ASP A 189 -2.91 20.48 -7.10
C ASP A 189 -2.86 19.08 -7.72
N GLU A 190 -1.99 18.86 -8.69
CA GLU A 190 -1.76 17.54 -9.29
C GLU A 190 -1.21 16.54 -8.25
N ILE A 191 -0.24 16.96 -7.41
CA ILE A 191 0.33 16.10 -6.36
C ILE A 191 -0.75 15.68 -5.37
N VAL A 192 -1.48 16.64 -4.80
CA VAL A 192 -2.53 16.36 -3.80
C VAL A 192 -3.65 15.51 -4.42
N SER A 193 -4.07 15.85 -5.65
CA SER A 193 -5.07 15.08 -6.40
C SER A 193 -4.63 13.62 -6.64
N ALA A 194 -3.37 13.41 -7.04
CA ALA A 194 -2.82 12.06 -7.26
C ALA A 194 -2.83 11.22 -5.98
N MET A 195 -2.46 11.81 -4.84
CA MET A 195 -2.46 11.12 -3.55
C MET A 195 -3.87 10.73 -3.10
N LEU A 196 -4.86 11.61 -3.30
CA LEU A 196 -6.28 11.33 -3.00
C LEU A 196 -6.89 10.31 -3.98
N LYS A 197 -6.53 10.35 -5.26
CA LYS A 197 -6.93 9.34 -6.24
C LYS A 197 -6.35 7.98 -5.89
N ARG A 198 -5.08 7.94 -5.43
CA ARG A 198 -4.45 6.71 -4.97
C ARG A 198 -5.16 6.12 -3.76
N PHE A 199 -5.55 6.94 -2.78
CA PHE A 199 -6.40 6.52 -1.67
C PHE A 199 -7.70 5.89 -2.17
N SER A 200 -8.44 6.58 -3.04
CA SER A 200 -9.70 6.09 -3.59
C SER A 200 -9.54 4.77 -4.34
N SER A 201 -8.48 4.63 -5.13
CA SER A 201 -8.16 3.40 -5.86
C SER A 201 -7.79 2.25 -4.93
N ALA A 202 -6.98 2.50 -3.90
CA ALA A 202 -6.54 1.49 -2.95
C ALA A 202 -7.69 0.96 -2.08
N THR A 203 -8.71 1.78 -1.84
CA THR A 203 -9.83 1.46 -0.94
C THR A 203 -11.14 1.13 -1.66
N LYS A 204 -11.15 1.09 -3.02
CA LYS A 204 -12.36 0.91 -3.84
C LYS A 204 -13.11 -0.40 -3.57
N ASP A 205 -12.38 -1.47 -3.18
CA ASP A 205 -12.93 -2.80 -2.96
C ASP A 205 -13.29 -3.06 -1.49
N LEU A 206 -13.15 -2.06 -0.60
CA LEU A 206 -13.51 -2.20 0.81
C LEU A 206 -15.02 -2.01 0.99
N ASP A 207 -15.65 -2.92 1.73
CA ASP A 207 -17.01 -2.72 2.23
C ASP A 207 -16.94 -1.86 3.50
N TRP A 208 -17.41 -0.61 3.41
CA TRP A 208 -17.40 0.36 4.50
C TRP A 208 -18.45 0.11 5.58
N LYS A 209 -19.24 -0.95 5.45
CA LYS A 209 -20.11 -1.41 6.54
C LYS A 209 -19.24 -1.96 7.69
N ASN A 210 -19.66 -1.69 8.90
CA ASN A 210 -18.97 -2.15 10.10
C ASN A 210 -19.99 -2.53 11.18
N GLU A 211 -19.56 -3.33 12.15
CA GLU A 211 -20.44 -3.90 13.18
C GLU A 211 -21.06 -2.89 14.15
N ARG A 212 -20.69 -1.59 14.06
CA ARG A 212 -21.11 -0.54 15.02
C ARG A 212 -21.69 0.70 14.36
N ASP A 213 -22.04 0.62 13.09
CA ASP A 213 -22.61 1.76 12.33
C ASP A 213 -21.77 3.04 12.39
N LEU A 214 -20.43 2.90 12.56
CA LEU A 214 -19.51 4.02 12.52
C LEU A 214 -19.51 4.65 11.13
N THR A 215 -19.41 5.95 11.09
CA THR A 215 -19.20 6.66 9.83
C THR A 215 -17.87 6.27 9.18
N PRO A 216 -17.74 6.33 7.85
CA PRO A 216 -16.46 6.08 7.18
C PRO A 216 -15.30 6.94 7.73
N PHE A 217 -15.59 8.16 8.18
CA PHE A 217 -14.57 9.02 8.79
C PHE A 217 -14.08 8.50 10.15
N GLU A 218 -15.00 8.02 11.00
CA GLU A 218 -14.62 7.39 12.28
C GLU A 218 -13.81 6.11 12.06
N VAL A 219 -14.14 5.32 11.03
CA VAL A 219 -13.31 4.17 10.61
C VAL A 219 -11.90 4.63 10.23
N MET A 220 -11.74 5.73 9.50
CA MET A 220 -10.43 6.29 9.18
C MET A 220 -9.67 6.74 10.42
N VAL A 221 -10.34 7.33 11.41
CA VAL A 221 -9.73 7.69 12.69
C VAL A 221 -9.19 6.43 13.37
N ILE A 222 -10.01 5.38 13.50
CA ILE A 222 -9.60 4.09 14.10
C ILE A 222 -8.44 3.48 13.31
N ALA A 223 -8.50 3.46 11.99
CA ALA A 223 -7.44 2.93 11.13
C ALA A 223 -6.09 3.64 11.37
N SER A 224 -6.11 4.96 11.55
CA SER A 224 -4.90 5.73 11.84
C SER A 224 -4.30 5.41 13.22
N LEU A 225 -5.15 5.12 14.20
CA LEU A 225 -4.71 4.63 15.52
C LEU A 225 -4.09 3.24 15.41
N ILE A 226 -4.78 2.30 14.74
CA ILE A 226 -4.29 0.93 14.49
C ILE A 226 -2.92 0.96 13.81
N GLN A 227 -2.79 1.78 12.75
CA GLN A 227 -1.53 1.93 12.00
C GLN A 227 -0.36 2.38 12.87
N THR A 228 -0.64 3.19 13.88
CA THR A 228 0.42 3.76 14.74
C THR A 228 0.73 2.86 15.95
N GLU A 229 -0.25 2.12 16.43
CA GLU A 229 -0.16 1.31 17.67
C GLU A 229 0.24 -0.15 17.42
N GLY A 230 0.14 -0.65 16.18
CA GLY A 230 0.37 -2.05 15.88
C GLY A 230 1.22 -2.29 14.63
N THR A 231 1.53 -3.56 14.41
CA THR A 231 2.07 -4.10 13.16
C THR A 231 0.97 -4.87 12.42
N PRO A 232 1.10 -5.10 11.09
CA PRO A 232 0.03 -5.72 10.30
C PRO A 232 -0.52 -7.04 10.86
N ASP A 233 0.31 -7.85 11.49
CA ASP A 233 -0.05 -9.15 12.11
C ASP A 233 -0.94 -9.03 13.35
N VAL A 234 -1.00 -7.83 13.98
CA VAL A 234 -1.83 -7.58 15.18
C VAL A 234 -2.91 -6.52 14.97
N PHE A 235 -3.04 -5.94 13.79
CA PHE A 235 -4.00 -4.88 13.51
C PHE A 235 -5.44 -5.25 13.91
N GLY A 236 -5.90 -6.47 13.60
CA GLY A 236 -7.24 -6.93 13.95
C GLY A 236 -7.48 -6.96 15.47
N ARG A 237 -6.48 -7.37 16.26
CA ARG A 237 -6.54 -7.39 17.73
C ARG A 237 -6.46 -6.00 18.34
N VAL A 238 -5.61 -5.11 17.82
CA VAL A 238 -5.55 -3.69 18.23
C VAL A 238 -6.89 -3.02 17.95
N SER A 239 -7.46 -3.26 16.76
CA SER A 239 -8.81 -2.81 16.42
C SER A 239 -9.83 -3.25 17.45
N ARG A 240 -9.85 -4.53 17.80
CA ARG A 240 -10.76 -5.09 18.81
C ARG A 240 -10.63 -4.41 20.18
N VAL A 241 -9.42 -4.12 20.62
CA VAL A 241 -9.19 -3.39 21.89
C VAL A 241 -9.81 -1.98 21.81
N ILE A 242 -9.63 -1.27 20.69
CA ILE A 242 -10.22 0.06 20.48
C ILE A 242 -11.75 -0.03 20.61
N TYR A 243 -12.39 -0.94 19.90
CA TYR A 243 -13.84 -1.13 19.93
C TYR A 243 -14.35 -1.50 21.32
N ASN A 244 -13.69 -2.43 22.01
CA ASN A 244 -14.08 -2.86 23.36
C ASN A 244 -13.96 -1.72 24.38
N ARG A 245 -12.92 -0.87 24.27
CA ARG A 245 -12.74 0.30 25.14
C ARG A 245 -13.81 1.35 24.89
N ILE A 246 -14.13 1.65 23.60
CA ILE A 246 -15.21 2.58 23.24
C ILE A 246 -16.55 2.10 23.83
N GLU A 247 -16.88 0.82 23.67
CA GLU A 247 -18.10 0.23 24.20
C GLU A 247 -18.22 0.38 25.72
N LYS A 248 -17.10 0.14 26.42
CA LYS A 248 -17.03 0.28 27.87
C LYS A 248 -16.83 1.72 28.35
N ARG A 249 -16.84 2.70 27.45
CA ARG A 249 -16.54 4.11 27.73
C ARG A 249 -15.20 4.32 28.42
N MET A 250 -14.25 3.44 28.15
CA MET A 250 -12.88 3.53 28.64
C MET A 250 -12.08 4.50 27.77
N PRO A 251 -11.21 5.35 28.32
CA PRO A 251 -10.29 6.15 27.54
C PRO A 251 -9.30 5.25 26.78
N LEU A 252 -8.96 5.63 25.54
CA LEU A 252 -8.07 4.82 24.69
C LEU A 252 -6.62 4.83 25.19
N GLN A 253 -6.16 5.94 25.78
CA GLN A 253 -4.85 6.09 26.42
C GLN A 253 -3.67 5.71 25.51
N PHE A 254 -3.67 6.18 24.29
CA PHE A 254 -2.61 5.97 23.33
C PHE A 254 -1.57 7.09 23.38
N ASP A 255 -0.32 6.75 23.62
CA ASP A 255 0.81 7.67 23.62
C ASP A 255 0.95 8.39 22.27
N SER A 256 0.67 7.71 21.18
CA SER A 256 0.67 8.25 19.80
C SER A 256 -0.22 9.47 19.64
N THR A 257 -1.37 9.49 20.30
CA THR A 257 -2.32 10.61 20.22
C THR A 257 -1.81 11.84 20.97
N VAL A 258 -1.05 11.64 22.05
CA VAL A 258 -0.38 12.71 22.79
C VAL A 258 0.79 13.25 21.96
N HIS A 259 1.60 12.38 21.38
CA HIS A 259 2.67 12.79 20.46
C HIS A 259 2.13 13.58 19.26
N TYR A 260 0.98 13.16 18.70
CA TYR A 260 0.33 13.91 17.63
C TYR A 260 -0.09 15.31 18.11
N ALA A 261 -0.73 15.40 19.28
CA ALA A 261 -1.19 16.66 19.88
C ALA A 261 -0.03 17.63 20.14
N LEU A 262 1.15 17.11 20.45
CA LEU A 262 2.37 17.89 20.73
C LEU A 262 3.23 18.14 19.49
N GLY A 263 2.87 17.63 18.32
CA GLY A 263 3.66 17.74 17.10
C GLY A 263 5.00 16.99 17.15
N ARG A 264 5.14 15.99 18.03
CA ARG A 264 6.38 15.21 18.22
C ARG A 264 6.31 13.87 17.52
N ARG A 265 7.49 13.35 17.13
CA ARG A 265 7.68 12.02 16.50
C ARG A 265 9.00 11.41 16.99
N GLY A 266 9.06 10.08 17.01
CA GLY A 266 10.29 9.35 17.37
C GLY A 266 10.53 9.13 18.85
N GLU A 267 9.68 9.63 19.74
CA GLU A 267 9.74 9.34 21.17
C GLU A 267 8.93 8.08 21.49
N ILE A 268 9.52 7.16 22.25
CA ILE A 268 8.84 5.89 22.63
C ILE A 268 7.85 6.10 23.77
N ARG A 269 8.03 7.14 24.58
CA ARG A 269 7.21 7.36 25.79
C ARG A 269 6.76 8.80 25.92
N VAL A 270 5.58 8.97 26.46
CA VAL A 270 5.07 10.25 26.95
C VAL A 270 5.42 10.42 28.43
N SER A 271 5.75 11.64 28.83
CA SER A 271 5.96 11.99 30.23
C SER A 271 4.62 12.19 30.96
N LEU A 272 4.65 12.17 32.30
CA LEU A 272 3.49 12.49 33.12
C LEU A 272 2.97 13.94 32.89
N ASN A 273 3.80 14.83 32.38
CA ASN A 273 3.36 16.18 31.99
C ASN A 273 2.73 16.18 30.60
N ASP A 274 3.25 15.41 29.65
CA ASP A 274 2.71 15.33 28.30
C ASP A 274 1.26 14.81 28.30
N ILE A 275 0.93 13.81 29.12
CA ILE A 275 -0.44 13.28 29.21
C ILE A 275 -1.46 14.28 29.79
N LYS A 276 -1.01 15.45 30.29
CA LYS A 276 -1.88 16.54 30.76
C LYS A 276 -2.19 17.57 29.69
N VAL A 277 -1.63 17.45 28.47
CA VAL A 277 -1.87 18.41 27.38
C VAL A 277 -3.35 18.52 27.08
N LYS A 278 -3.87 19.74 27.10
CA LYS A 278 -5.28 20.04 26.81
C LYS A 278 -5.49 20.07 25.28
N SER A 279 -5.59 18.91 24.67
CA SER A 279 -5.91 18.73 23.25
C SER A 279 -7.01 17.70 23.11
N ARG A 280 -7.96 17.92 22.17
CA ARG A 280 -9.01 16.94 21.85
C ARG A 280 -8.45 15.63 21.28
N TYR A 281 -7.19 15.62 20.83
CA TYR A 281 -6.48 14.41 20.45
C TYR A 281 -5.93 13.62 21.64
N ASN A 282 -5.86 14.18 22.86
CA ASN A 282 -5.32 13.48 24.02
C ASN A 282 -6.33 12.45 24.56
N THR A 283 -6.17 11.20 24.17
CA THR A 283 -7.04 10.09 24.58
C THR A 283 -6.83 9.60 26.03
N PHE A 284 -5.93 10.21 26.79
CA PHE A 284 -5.85 10.02 28.26
C PHE A 284 -6.88 10.88 28.99
N ILE A 285 -7.23 12.05 28.45
CA ILE A 285 -8.15 13.01 29.08
C ILE A 285 -9.56 12.90 28.50
N TYR A 286 -9.64 12.79 27.15
CA TYR A 286 -10.91 12.77 26.45
C TYR A 286 -11.25 11.34 26.00
N PRO A 287 -12.34 10.75 26.54
CA PRO A 287 -12.78 9.42 26.14
C PRO A 287 -13.35 9.43 24.71
N GLY A 288 -13.38 8.26 24.08
CA GLY A 288 -13.84 8.09 22.69
C GLY A 288 -12.76 8.36 21.67
N LEU A 289 -13.18 8.55 20.41
CA LEU A 289 -12.27 8.80 19.28
C LEU A 289 -11.76 10.25 19.31
N PRO A 290 -10.50 10.48 18.89
CA PRO A 290 -10.02 11.83 18.62
C PRO A 290 -10.78 12.44 17.43
N PRO A 291 -10.71 13.80 17.24
CA PRO A 291 -11.52 14.49 16.24
C PRO A 291 -11.13 14.22 14.79
N GLY A 292 -10.05 13.50 14.54
CA GLY A 292 -9.58 13.13 13.21
C GLY A 292 -8.45 12.13 13.24
N PRO A 293 -8.03 11.60 12.08
CA PRO A 293 -6.87 10.74 11.94
C PRO A 293 -5.59 11.40 12.47
N ILE A 294 -4.61 10.60 12.86
CA ILE A 294 -3.30 11.03 13.35
C ILE A 294 -2.15 10.68 12.40
N GLY A 295 -2.48 10.26 11.19
CA GLY A 295 -1.57 9.87 10.12
C GLY A 295 -2.27 9.05 9.06
N SER A 296 -1.59 8.73 7.97
CA SER A 296 -2.13 8.04 6.80
C SER A 296 -2.08 6.52 6.99
N PRO A 297 -3.24 5.83 7.17
CA PRO A 297 -3.27 4.39 7.34
C PRO A 297 -3.10 3.66 6.00
N THR A 298 -2.55 2.45 6.06
CA THR A 298 -2.56 1.50 4.95
C THR A 298 -3.95 0.87 4.75
N LYS A 299 -4.17 0.25 3.58
CA LYS A 299 -5.38 -0.54 3.33
C LYS A 299 -5.59 -1.63 4.39
N ALA A 300 -4.51 -2.28 4.85
CA ALA A 300 -4.58 -3.31 5.89
C ALA A 300 -5.09 -2.77 7.23
N ALA A 301 -4.65 -1.58 7.63
CA ALA A 301 -5.15 -0.93 8.85
C ALA A 301 -6.62 -0.49 8.71
N ILE A 302 -7.04 -0.03 7.52
CA ILE A 302 -8.44 0.31 7.24
C ILE A 302 -9.31 -0.95 7.27
N ASP A 303 -8.86 -2.02 6.63
CA ASP A 303 -9.58 -3.30 6.66
C ASP A 303 -9.72 -3.86 8.08
N ALA A 304 -8.67 -3.79 8.89
CA ALA A 304 -8.72 -4.18 10.29
C ALA A 304 -9.66 -3.29 11.13
N ALA A 305 -9.81 -2.01 10.78
CA ALA A 305 -10.79 -1.12 11.42
C ALA A 305 -12.23 -1.51 11.05
N LEU A 306 -12.46 -1.96 9.82
CA LEU A 306 -13.77 -2.45 9.35
C LEU A 306 -14.10 -3.84 9.91
N ASN A 307 -13.09 -4.71 10.02
CA ASN A 307 -13.19 -6.12 10.37
C ASN A 307 -12.33 -6.45 11.61
N PRO A 308 -12.69 -5.96 12.82
CA PRO A 308 -11.93 -6.24 14.03
C PRO A 308 -11.97 -7.73 14.37
N GLU A 309 -10.83 -8.31 14.79
CA GLU A 309 -10.74 -9.70 15.23
C GLU A 309 -11.67 -9.97 16.43
N ALA A 310 -12.27 -11.15 16.51
CA ALA A 310 -13.13 -11.51 17.64
C ALA A 310 -12.31 -11.66 18.92
N GLY A 311 -12.75 -11.03 20.02
CA GLY A 311 -12.08 -11.12 21.31
C GLY A 311 -12.63 -10.14 22.35
N ASN A 312 -12.20 -10.29 23.60
CA ASN A 312 -12.65 -9.48 24.73
C ASN A 312 -11.53 -8.64 25.35
N TRP A 313 -10.42 -8.47 24.64
CA TRP A 313 -9.24 -7.75 25.13
C TRP A 313 -9.52 -6.27 25.38
N LEU A 314 -8.92 -5.78 26.45
CA LEU A 314 -8.98 -4.37 26.87
C LEU A 314 -7.59 -3.73 26.91
N TYR A 315 -6.55 -4.54 26.99
CA TYR A 315 -5.17 -4.10 27.14
C TYR A 315 -4.27 -4.86 26.19
N PHE A 316 -3.23 -4.20 25.71
CA PHE A 316 -2.13 -4.83 25.00
C PHE A 316 -0.81 -4.13 25.33
N VAL A 317 0.28 -4.83 25.13
CA VAL A 317 1.64 -4.30 25.23
C VAL A 317 2.61 -5.15 24.43
N THR A 318 3.49 -4.51 23.70
CA THR A 318 4.60 -5.15 23.01
C THR A 318 5.75 -5.31 24.01
N VAL A 319 5.96 -6.52 24.52
CA VAL A 319 6.95 -6.79 25.58
C VAL A 319 8.38 -6.89 25.06
N LYS A 320 8.55 -7.27 23.80
CA LYS A 320 9.79 -7.25 23.00
C LYS A 320 9.45 -7.12 21.52
N PRO A 321 10.38 -6.83 20.62
CA PRO A 321 10.11 -6.80 19.19
C PRO A 321 9.36 -8.05 18.73
N PHE A 322 8.28 -7.87 17.98
CA PHE A 322 7.38 -8.92 17.42
C PHE A 322 6.61 -9.76 18.47
N ASP A 323 6.59 -9.37 19.76
CA ASP A 323 5.79 -10.03 20.81
C ASP A 323 4.81 -9.04 21.43
N THR A 324 3.66 -8.86 20.78
CA THR A 324 2.54 -8.05 21.30
C THR A 324 1.49 -8.95 21.92
N ARG A 325 1.22 -8.77 23.21
CA ARG A 325 0.30 -9.58 24.02
C ARG A 325 -0.97 -8.81 24.35
N PHE A 326 -2.08 -9.53 24.37
CA PHE A 326 -3.43 -8.98 24.55
C PHE A 326 -4.14 -9.65 25.72
N THR A 327 -4.85 -8.88 26.56
CA THR A 327 -5.59 -9.40 27.70
C THR A 327 -6.77 -8.50 28.07
N ASN A 328 -7.74 -9.05 28.81
CA ASN A 328 -8.78 -8.29 29.49
C ASN A 328 -8.48 -8.10 31.00
N SER A 329 -7.43 -8.74 31.51
CA SER A 329 -6.97 -8.62 32.90
C SER A 329 -6.00 -7.47 33.10
N TYR A 330 -6.33 -6.53 33.98
CA TYR A 330 -5.46 -5.40 34.31
C TYR A 330 -4.18 -5.86 35.02
N ASP A 331 -4.29 -6.85 35.92
CA ASP A 331 -3.12 -7.37 36.68
C ASP A 331 -2.12 -8.05 35.75
N GLN A 332 -2.63 -8.83 34.77
CA GLN A 332 -1.77 -9.43 33.73
C GLN A 332 -1.08 -8.37 32.87
N PHE A 333 -1.81 -7.33 32.46
CA PHE A 333 -1.23 -6.19 31.76
C PHE A 333 -0.13 -5.50 32.56
N LEU A 334 -0.31 -5.28 33.86
CA LEU A 334 0.72 -4.67 34.75
C LEU A 334 1.98 -5.54 34.82
N GLY A 335 1.81 -6.86 34.87
CA GLY A 335 2.92 -7.81 34.81
C GLY A 335 3.73 -7.66 33.52
N TRP A 336 3.05 -7.65 32.36
CA TRP A 336 3.69 -7.45 31.05
C TRP A 336 4.29 -6.04 30.88
N LYS A 337 3.64 -5.01 31.41
CA LYS A 337 4.21 -3.66 31.44
C LYS A 337 5.52 -3.59 32.23
N SER A 338 5.64 -4.38 33.29
CA SER A 338 6.88 -4.50 34.06
C SER A 338 7.95 -5.26 33.30
N GLU A 339 7.58 -6.32 32.54
CA GLU A 339 8.46 -7.05 31.62
C GLU A 339 8.97 -6.13 30.50
N TYR A 340 8.07 -5.39 29.84
CA TYR A 340 8.45 -4.38 28.85
C TYR A 340 9.48 -3.40 29.37
N LYS A 341 9.30 -2.86 30.60
CA LYS A 341 10.24 -1.93 31.20
C LYS A 341 11.63 -2.54 31.42
N ARG A 342 11.70 -3.82 31.80
CA ARG A 342 12.98 -4.54 31.92
C ARG A 342 13.65 -4.74 30.58
N ASN A 343 12.89 -5.20 29.59
CA ASN A 343 13.38 -5.46 28.24
C ASN A 343 13.86 -4.16 27.56
N PHE A 344 13.14 -3.07 27.74
CA PHE A 344 13.56 -1.75 27.24
C PHE A 344 14.88 -1.28 27.86
N LYS A 345 15.05 -1.44 29.20
CA LYS A 345 16.30 -1.11 29.87
C LYS A 345 17.46 -2.01 29.44
N ALA A 346 17.19 -3.21 29.01
CA ALA A 346 18.17 -4.16 28.47
C ALA A 346 18.52 -3.93 26.99
N GLY A 347 17.95 -2.89 26.33
CA GLY A 347 18.27 -2.54 24.94
C GLY A 347 17.58 -3.44 23.88
N LEU A 348 16.55 -4.22 24.24
CA LEU A 348 15.91 -5.14 23.28
C LEU A 348 15.12 -4.42 22.17
N PHE A 349 14.93 -3.11 22.25
CA PHE A 349 14.18 -2.30 21.27
C PHE A 349 15.08 -1.37 20.44
N GLU A 350 16.40 -1.52 20.56
CA GLU A 350 17.43 -0.78 19.80
C GLU A 350 17.82 -1.48 18.51
#